data_de0c1748e0440470d0848a12e9b3ee9e
#
_entry.id   de0c1748e0440470d0848a12e9b3ee9e
#
_cell.length_a   1.000
_cell.length_b   1.000
_cell.length_c   1.000
_cell.angle_alpha   90.00
_cell.angle_beta   90.00
_cell.angle_gamma   90.00
#
_symmetry.space_group_name_H-M   'P 1'
#
loop_
_entity.id
_entity.type
_entity.pdbx_description
1 polymer ?
#
loop_
_entity_poly.entity_id
_entity_poly.type
_entity_poly.pdbx_seq_one_letter_code
_entity_poly.pdbx_strand_id
1 'polypeptide(L)'
;MGAPLPADPQEREKELRTRLSPTEFEVTQCSATERAFTGKYWDCHDDGTYHCIVCDTELFSSDTKFDSGTGWPSFFDPLTNDAVATKVDTAYGMVRTEALCASCGAHLGHVFDDGPGPTGLRYCMNSASLDLRRSED
;
A
#
# COMPACT_ATOMS: atom_id res chain seq x y z
N MET A 1 -1.43 -6.22 15.39
CA MET A 1 -2.82 -6.54 15.05
C MET A 1 -3.68 -5.29 15.16
N GLY A 2 -4.37 -4.98 14.10
CA GLY A 2 -5.31 -3.87 14.14
C GLY A 2 -6.57 -4.26 14.87
N ALA A 3 -7.06 -3.44 15.79
CA ALA A 3 -8.38 -3.64 16.37
C ALA A 3 -9.44 -3.41 15.29
N PRO A 4 -10.60 -4.07 15.38
CA PRO A 4 -11.67 -3.84 14.41
C PRO A 4 -12.06 -2.35 14.37
N LEU A 5 -12.35 -1.86 13.16
CA LEU A 5 -12.76 -0.49 12.99
C LEU A 5 -14.27 -0.34 13.23
N PRO A 6 -14.72 0.79 13.80
CA PRO A 6 -16.14 1.06 13.93
C PRO A 6 -16.85 1.04 12.59
N ALA A 7 -18.12 0.64 12.58
CA ALA A 7 -18.93 0.65 11.38
C ALA A 7 -19.37 2.06 10.99
N ASP A 8 -19.56 2.94 11.98
CA ASP A 8 -19.97 4.31 11.73
C ASP A 8 -18.83 5.11 11.08
N PRO A 9 -19.05 5.76 9.92
CA PRO A 9 -17.98 6.48 9.23
C PRO A 9 -17.31 7.57 10.06
N GLN A 10 -18.05 8.29 10.89
CA GLN A 10 -17.48 9.36 11.73
C GLN A 10 -16.60 8.79 12.83
N GLU A 11 -17.06 7.73 13.49
CA GLU A 11 -16.27 7.07 14.53
C GLU A 11 -15.05 6.39 13.92
N ARG A 12 -15.20 5.80 12.74
CA ARG A 12 -14.08 5.19 12.03
C ARG A 12 -12.99 6.21 11.69
N GLU A 13 -13.38 7.37 11.19
CA GLU A 13 -12.42 8.44 10.89
C GLU A 13 -11.70 8.89 12.17
N LYS A 14 -12.44 9.07 13.26
CA LYS A 14 -11.86 9.49 14.52
C LYS A 14 -10.84 8.47 15.03
N GLU A 15 -11.19 7.19 14.96
CA GLU A 15 -10.30 6.11 15.38
C GLU A 15 -9.03 6.08 14.53
N LEU A 16 -9.16 6.22 13.22
CA LEU A 16 -8.00 6.21 12.33
C LEU A 16 -7.09 7.42 12.55
N ARG A 17 -7.67 8.58 12.88
CA ARG A 17 -6.85 9.77 13.18
C ARG A 17 -6.03 9.59 14.46
N THR A 18 -6.46 8.73 15.38
CA THR A 18 -5.67 8.44 16.58
C THR A 18 -4.61 7.38 16.35
N ARG A 19 -4.86 6.42 15.44
CA ARG A 19 -3.93 5.32 15.17
C ARG A 19 -2.84 5.69 14.17
N LEU A 20 -3.16 6.52 13.20
CA LEU A 20 -2.29 6.80 12.07
C LEU A 20 -1.62 8.16 12.22
N SER A 21 -0.40 8.29 11.68
CA SER A 21 0.19 9.62 11.55
C SER A 21 -0.61 10.44 10.54
N PRO A 22 -0.44 11.77 10.50
CA PRO A 22 -1.13 12.59 9.51
C PRO A 22 -0.87 12.12 8.07
N THR A 23 0.38 11.78 7.74
CA THR A 23 0.70 11.29 6.40
C THR A 23 0.04 9.95 6.11
N GLU A 24 0.07 9.03 7.06
CA GLU A 24 -0.59 7.72 6.90
C GLU A 24 -2.08 7.88 6.68
N PHE A 25 -2.72 8.78 7.43
CA PHE A 25 -4.15 9.05 7.26
C PHE A 25 -4.44 9.63 5.88
N GLU A 26 -3.68 10.63 5.45
CA GLU A 26 -3.91 11.26 4.15
C GLU A 26 -3.70 10.31 2.99
N VAL A 27 -2.67 9.48 3.04
CA VAL A 27 -2.40 8.51 1.99
C VAL A 27 -3.51 7.46 1.93
N THR A 28 -3.86 6.86 3.06
CA THR A 28 -4.78 5.72 3.05
C THR A 28 -6.25 6.12 2.96
N GLN A 29 -6.62 7.28 3.49
CA GLN A 29 -8.03 7.71 3.56
C GLN A 29 -8.38 8.82 2.59
N CYS A 30 -7.41 9.61 2.15
CA CYS A 30 -7.64 10.75 1.25
C CYS A 30 -6.97 10.56 -0.11
N SER A 31 -6.45 9.37 -0.39
CA SER A 31 -5.80 9.02 -1.66
C SER A 31 -4.60 9.91 -2.00
N ALA A 32 -3.93 10.43 -0.98
CA ALA A 32 -2.72 11.21 -1.19
C ALA A 32 -1.56 10.29 -1.58
N THR A 33 -0.51 10.88 -2.16
CA THR A 33 0.70 10.16 -2.54
C THR A 33 1.86 10.76 -1.76
N GLU A 34 2.65 9.90 -1.11
CA GLU A 34 3.85 10.37 -0.42
C GLU A 34 4.87 10.84 -1.45
N ARG A 35 5.76 11.73 -1.04
CA ARG A 35 6.83 12.19 -1.91
C ARG A 35 7.83 11.06 -2.15
N ALA A 36 8.30 10.94 -3.41
CA ALA A 36 9.29 9.92 -3.78
C ALA A 36 10.54 10.06 -2.92
N PHE A 37 11.15 8.93 -2.56
CA PHE A 37 12.38 8.84 -1.78
C PHE A 37 12.26 9.34 -0.34
N THR A 38 11.05 9.54 0.17
CA THR A 38 10.83 9.99 1.55
C THR A 38 10.26 8.92 2.45
N GLY A 39 9.63 7.89 1.88
CA GLY A 39 9.06 6.80 2.67
C GLY A 39 10.11 5.86 3.22
N LYS A 40 9.74 5.07 4.22
CA LYS A 40 10.72 4.23 4.92
C LYS A 40 11.04 2.92 4.22
N TYR A 41 10.31 2.56 3.16
CA TYR A 41 10.46 1.24 2.54
C TYR A 41 10.93 1.27 1.09
N TRP A 42 11.15 2.46 0.48
CA TRP A 42 11.48 2.48 -0.95
C TRP A 42 12.78 1.75 -1.26
N ASP A 43 13.75 1.80 -0.35
CA ASP A 43 15.03 1.09 -0.50
C ASP A 43 15.24 0.01 0.56
N CYS A 44 14.16 -0.46 1.18
CA CYS A 44 14.24 -1.49 2.22
C CYS A 44 14.36 -2.86 1.57
N HIS A 45 15.34 -3.63 2.00
CA HIS A 45 15.60 -4.97 1.49
C HIS A 45 15.43 -6.04 2.58
N ASP A 46 14.82 -5.70 3.70
CA ASP A 46 14.59 -6.64 4.79
C ASP A 46 13.54 -7.67 4.37
N ASP A 47 13.76 -8.93 4.79
CA ASP A 47 12.81 -10.01 4.53
C ASP A 47 11.60 -9.86 5.44
N GLY A 48 10.44 -10.13 4.90
CA GLY A 48 9.21 -10.09 5.67
C GLY A 48 7.98 -9.92 4.82
N THR A 49 6.87 -9.61 5.49
CA THR A 49 5.58 -9.43 4.86
C THR A 49 5.11 -8.00 5.12
N TYR A 50 4.66 -7.35 4.06
CA TYR A 50 4.10 -5.98 4.15
C TYR A 50 2.60 -6.07 4.37
N HIS A 51 2.15 -5.49 5.47
CA HIS A 51 0.75 -5.47 5.88
C HIS A 51 0.13 -4.11 5.61
N CYS A 52 -1.19 -4.08 5.46
CA CYS A 52 -1.92 -2.81 5.40
C CYS A 52 -1.80 -2.10 6.75
N ILE A 53 -1.37 -0.84 6.73
CA ILE A 53 -1.21 -0.06 7.97
C ILE A 53 -2.55 0.17 8.70
N VAL A 54 -3.66 0.09 7.97
CA VAL A 54 -5.00 0.36 8.51
C VAL A 54 -5.61 -0.89 9.16
N CYS A 55 -5.65 -2.02 8.42
CA CYS A 55 -6.38 -3.21 8.86
C CYS A 55 -5.50 -4.44 9.09
N ASP A 56 -4.20 -4.32 8.89
CA ASP A 56 -3.23 -5.37 9.17
C ASP A 56 -3.30 -6.59 8.22
N THR A 57 -4.04 -6.48 7.13
CA THR A 57 -4.10 -7.53 6.10
C THR A 57 -2.74 -7.69 5.45
N GLU A 58 -2.31 -8.94 5.21
CA GLU A 58 -1.08 -9.22 4.48
C GLU A 58 -1.26 -8.86 3.01
N LEU A 59 -0.38 -8.01 2.48
CA LEU A 59 -0.51 -7.50 1.12
C LEU A 59 0.57 -7.98 0.18
N PHE A 60 1.84 -7.88 0.59
CA PHE A 60 2.98 -8.21 -0.26
C PHE A 60 4.07 -8.91 0.53
N SER A 61 4.80 -9.79 -0.15
CA SER A 61 6.00 -10.41 0.39
C SER A 61 7.22 -9.64 -0.10
N SER A 62 8.26 -9.58 0.73
CA SER A 62 9.55 -9.03 0.30
C SER A 62 10.13 -9.80 -0.89
N ASP A 63 9.69 -11.03 -1.10
CA ASP A 63 10.16 -11.86 -2.22
C ASP A 63 9.78 -11.28 -3.58
N THR A 64 8.74 -10.46 -3.65
CA THR A 64 8.31 -9.84 -4.90
C THR A 64 8.71 -8.37 -4.99
N LYS A 65 9.38 -7.84 -3.97
CA LYS A 65 9.83 -6.44 -3.97
C LYS A 65 11.06 -6.29 -4.84
N PHE A 66 11.10 -5.22 -5.62
CA PHE A 66 12.25 -4.92 -6.48
C PHE A 66 12.53 -3.42 -6.50
N ASP A 67 13.74 -3.06 -6.90
CA ASP A 67 14.16 -1.66 -7.00
C ASP A 67 13.72 -1.10 -8.35
N SER A 68 12.68 -0.29 -8.34
CA SER A 68 12.13 0.29 -9.56
C SER A 68 12.79 1.61 -9.98
N GLY A 69 13.55 2.21 -9.07
CA GLY A 69 14.16 3.52 -9.32
C GLY A 69 13.18 4.68 -9.18
N THR A 70 11.92 4.42 -8.78
CA THR A 70 10.90 5.47 -8.72
C THR A 70 10.86 6.23 -7.41
N GLY A 71 11.48 5.67 -6.35
CA GLY A 71 11.43 6.29 -5.02
C GLY A 71 10.27 5.82 -4.17
N TRP A 72 9.51 4.84 -4.63
CA TRP A 72 8.44 4.19 -3.88
C TRP A 72 8.69 2.69 -3.83
N PRO A 73 8.27 2.00 -2.75
CA PRO A 73 8.41 0.54 -2.73
C PRO A 73 7.58 -0.08 -3.85
N SER A 74 8.18 -1.00 -4.58
CA SER A 74 7.58 -1.59 -5.76
C SER A 74 7.62 -3.11 -5.67
N PHE A 75 6.53 -3.75 -6.12
CA PHE A 75 6.36 -5.19 -6.07
C PHE A 75 5.82 -5.65 -7.42
N PHE A 76 6.16 -6.88 -7.83
CA PHE A 76 5.65 -7.36 -9.11
C PHE A 76 4.41 -8.27 -8.94
N ASP A 77 4.03 -8.60 -7.70
CA ASP A 77 2.86 -9.45 -7.46
C ASP A 77 2.39 -9.26 -6.02
N PRO A 78 1.08 -9.25 -5.75
CA PRO A 78 0.59 -9.29 -4.37
C PRO A 78 0.78 -10.68 -3.76
N LEU A 79 0.67 -10.76 -2.43
CA LEU A 79 0.85 -12.03 -1.71
C LEU A 79 -0.19 -13.07 -2.13
N THR A 80 -1.43 -12.63 -2.29
CA THR A 80 -2.51 -13.45 -2.85
C THR A 80 -3.27 -12.61 -3.87
N ASN A 81 -3.96 -13.28 -4.80
CA ASN A 81 -4.68 -12.59 -5.88
C ASN A 81 -5.79 -11.68 -5.37
N ASP A 82 -6.33 -11.95 -4.19
CA ASP A 82 -7.43 -11.19 -3.62
C ASP A 82 -7.04 -10.22 -2.52
N ALA A 83 -5.74 -10.02 -2.28
CA ALA A 83 -5.28 -9.09 -1.24
C ALA A 83 -5.41 -7.64 -1.66
N VAL A 84 -5.27 -7.35 -2.96
CA VAL A 84 -5.27 -6.00 -3.50
C VAL A 84 -6.39 -5.88 -4.52
N ALA A 85 -7.25 -4.87 -4.34
CA ALA A 85 -8.29 -4.52 -5.31
C ALA A 85 -7.79 -3.37 -6.18
N THR A 86 -8.35 -3.23 -7.37
CA THR A 86 -7.95 -2.17 -8.30
C THR A 86 -9.18 -1.43 -8.80
N LYS A 87 -8.98 -0.16 -9.14
CA LYS A 87 -10.01 0.61 -9.84
C LYS A 87 -9.34 1.66 -10.72
N VAL A 88 -10.08 2.13 -11.73
CA VAL A 88 -9.59 3.15 -12.64
C VAL A 88 -9.55 4.49 -11.91
N ASP A 89 -8.41 5.18 -12.03
CA ASP A 89 -8.19 6.52 -11.47
C ASP A 89 -7.99 7.48 -12.64
N THR A 90 -8.88 8.46 -12.77
CA THR A 90 -8.80 9.45 -13.86
C THR A 90 -8.43 10.84 -13.37
N ALA A 91 -7.92 10.95 -12.15
CA ALA A 91 -7.53 12.24 -11.59
C ALA A 91 -6.43 12.92 -12.41
N TYR A 92 -6.45 14.23 -12.45
CA TYR A 92 -5.46 15.06 -13.14
C TYR A 92 -5.35 14.79 -14.64
N GLY A 93 -6.43 14.34 -15.26
CA GLY A 93 -6.45 14.08 -16.70
C GLY A 93 -5.69 12.85 -17.14
N MET A 94 -5.22 12.05 -16.19
CA MET A 94 -4.51 10.79 -16.46
C MET A 94 -5.44 9.61 -16.24
N VAL A 95 -5.15 8.50 -16.94
CA VAL A 95 -5.84 7.24 -16.70
C VAL A 95 -4.83 6.28 -16.09
N ARG A 96 -5.05 5.91 -14.83
CA ARG A 96 -4.17 5.01 -14.10
C ARG A 96 -5.01 3.96 -13.40
N THR A 97 -4.34 2.89 -12.94
CA THR A 97 -4.98 1.86 -12.12
C THR A 97 -4.58 2.07 -10.67
N GLU A 98 -5.54 2.38 -9.83
CA GLU A 98 -5.32 2.57 -8.39
C GLU A 98 -5.35 1.23 -7.69
N ALA A 99 -4.44 1.03 -6.73
CA ALA A 99 -4.40 -0.17 -5.89
C ALA A 99 -4.97 0.15 -4.52
N LEU A 100 -5.87 -0.70 -4.05
CA LEU A 100 -6.55 -0.55 -2.77
C LEU A 100 -6.41 -1.84 -1.96
N CYS A 101 -6.41 -1.71 -0.64
CA CYS A 101 -6.53 -2.89 0.22
C CYS A 101 -7.91 -3.51 0.02
N ALA A 102 -7.95 -4.79 -0.37
CA ALA A 102 -9.23 -5.44 -0.63
C ALA A 102 -10.09 -5.59 0.62
N SER A 103 -9.46 -5.61 1.80
CA SER A 103 -10.18 -5.78 3.06
C SER A 103 -10.80 -4.50 3.58
N CYS A 104 -10.07 -3.37 3.54
CA CYS A 104 -10.56 -2.13 4.18
C CYS A 104 -10.73 -0.96 3.21
N GLY A 105 -10.30 -1.12 1.95
CA GLY A 105 -10.44 -0.07 0.95
C GLY A 105 -9.39 1.02 1.03
N ALA A 106 -8.38 0.89 1.88
CA ALA A 106 -7.34 1.91 2.01
C ALA A 106 -6.60 2.08 0.69
N HIS A 107 -6.30 3.32 0.33
CA HIS A 107 -5.49 3.62 -0.85
C HIS A 107 -4.05 3.18 -0.59
N LEU A 108 -3.52 2.34 -1.47
CA LEU A 108 -2.16 1.82 -1.34
C LEU A 108 -1.20 2.49 -2.32
N GLY A 109 -1.62 2.69 -3.55
CA GLY A 109 -0.78 3.22 -4.60
C GLY A 109 -1.40 2.99 -5.95
N HIS A 110 -0.57 2.69 -6.95
CA HIS A 110 -1.01 2.46 -8.33
C HIS A 110 -0.30 1.27 -8.93
N VAL A 111 -0.93 0.67 -9.94
CA VAL A 111 -0.38 -0.49 -10.66
C VAL A 111 -0.07 -0.06 -12.09
N PHE A 112 1.13 -0.41 -12.55
CA PHE A 112 1.59 -0.11 -13.90
C PHE A 112 1.94 -1.42 -14.60
N ASP A 113 2.00 -1.39 -15.94
CA ASP A 113 2.26 -2.59 -16.75
C ASP A 113 3.71 -2.70 -17.22
N ASP A 114 4.63 -2.03 -16.54
CA ASP A 114 6.04 -2.01 -16.88
C ASP A 114 6.91 -2.75 -15.84
N GLY A 115 6.36 -3.78 -15.22
CA GLY A 115 7.06 -4.54 -14.20
C GLY A 115 7.95 -5.65 -14.77
N PRO A 116 8.97 -6.07 -14.01
CA PRO A 116 9.96 -7.03 -14.46
C PRO A 116 9.57 -8.51 -14.31
N GLY A 117 8.54 -8.79 -13.52
CA GLY A 117 8.21 -10.16 -13.17
C GLY A 117 7.32 -10.84 -14.18
N PRO A 118 6.90 -12.08 -13.89
CA PRO A 118 6.07 -12.85 -14.81
C PRO A 118 4.69 -12.24 -15.03
N THR A 119 4.20 -11.42 -14.10
CA THR A 119 2.91 -10.73 -14.29
C THR A 119 3.02 -9.54 -15.25
N GLY A 120 4.22 -8.99 -15.45
CA GLY A 120 4.42 -7.76 -16.20
C GLY A 120 3.93 -6.52 -15.45
N LEU A 121 3.52 -6.64 -14.20
CA LEU A 121 2.94 -5.55 -13.42
C LEU A 121 3.94 -4.97 -12.42
N ARG A 122 3.80 -3.67 -12.17
CA ARG A 122 4.55 -2.98 -11.12
C ARG A 122 3.54 -2.35 -10.16
N TYR A 123 3.47 -2.90 -8.96
CA TYR A 123 2.64 -2.36 -7.87
C TYR A 123 3.48 -1.32 -7.12
N CYS A 124 3.26 -0.06 -7.44
CA CYS A 124 4.00 1.06 -6.86
C CYS A 124 3.22 1.59 -5.67
N MET A 125 3.69 1.25 -4.46
CA MET A 125 2.93 1.49 -3.24
C MET A 125 3.53 2.62 -2.43
N ASN A 126 2.71 3.27 -1.60
CA ASN A 126 3.20 4.25 -0.64
C ASN A 126 3.69 3.55 0.61
N SER A 127 4.88 3.90 1.09
CA SER A 127 5.37 3.36 2.36
C SER A 127 4.40 3.65 3.51
N ALA A 128 3.74 4.80 3.45
CA ALA A 128 2.80 5.23 4.49
C ALA A 128 1.57 4.35 4.59
N SER A 129 1.27 3.54 3.56
CA SER A 129 0.14 2.61 3.60
C SER A 129 0.54 1.21 4.05
N LEU A 130 1.82 0.97 4.32
CA LEU A 130 2.37 -0.35 4.60
C LEU A 130 3.00 -0.41 5.98
N ASP A 131 3.00 -1.63 6.55
CA ASP A 131 3.70 -1.95 7.78
C ASP A 131 4.46 -3.25 7.56
N LEU A 132 5.78 -3.19 7.57
CA LEU A 132 6.61 -4.37 7.34
C LEU A 132 6.73 -5.19 8.63
N ARG A 133 6.30 -6.44 8.55
CA ARG A 133 6.53 -7.43 9.60
C ARG A 133 7.71 -8.27 9.18
N ARG A 134 8.85 -8.05 9.80
CA ARG A 134 10.10 -8.72 9.42
C ARG A 134 10.04 -10.19 9.78
N SER A 135 10.64 -11.02 8.91
CA SER A 135 10.72 -12.46 9.14
C SER A 135 11.58 -12.74 10.38
N GLU A 136 11.17 -13.73 11.16
CA GLU A 136 11.99 -14.19 12.27
C GLU A 136 12.80 -15.40 11.81
N ASP A 137 13.98 -15.51 12.33
CA ASP A 137 14.88 -16.62 12.00
C ASP A 137 14.61 -17.84 12.86
#